data_ee3865f4ce9027b4811bf6070bf1c368
#
_entry.id   ee3865f4ce9027b4811bf6070bf1c368
#
_cell.length_a   1.000
_cell.length_b   1.000
_cell.length_c   1.000
_cell.angle_alpha   90.00
_cell.angle_beta   90.00
_cell.angle_gamma   90.00
#
_symmetry.space_group_name_H-M   'P 1'
#
loop_
_entity.id
_entity.type
_entity.pdbx_description
1 polymer ?
#
loop_
_entity_poly.entity_id
_entity_poly.type
_entity_poly.pdbx_seq_one_letter_code
_entity_poly.pdbx_strand_id
1 'polypeptide(L)'
;HWIRQVNWAFESVRKEEQKKFSKTHRRYFKKSRFLLLKRFDKLTDEQKQQVNIMLYASPTLSTAHFYKEDFLKILDCKDRETAKKAMSDWINWAYNCDIPQFVKCAKTMMNWLTGILNSFTTAITNGFTEGCNNKIKVLKRNAYGFRNFKRFRNRILHMFAYQSQKQATV
;
A
#
# COMPACT_ATOMS: atom_id res chain seq x y z
N HIS A 1 -3.18 -1.82 -3.97
CA HIS A 1 -4.07 -1.07 -3.04
C HIS A 1 -4.05 -1.61 -1.59
N TRP A 2 -3.85 -2.91 -1.36
CA TRP A 2 -3.86 -3.54 -0.03
C TRP A 2 -2.66 -3.14 0.84
N ILE A 3 -1.44 -2.99 0.31
CA ILE A 3 -0.28 -2.42 1.02
C ILE A 3 -0.61 -1.04 1.59
N ARG A 4 -1.38 -0.25 0.86
CA ARG A 4 -1.81 1.08 1.27
C ARG A 4 -2.69 1.05 2.52
N GLN A 5 -3.51 0.01 2.70
CA GLN A 5 -4.34 -0.16 3.90
C GLN A 5 -3.48 -0.36 5.16
N VAL A 6 -2.44 -1.19 5.06
CA VAL A 6 -1.49 -1.40 6.18
C VAL A 6 -0.74 -0.11 6.50
N ASN A 7 -0.26 0.60 5.48
CA ASN A 7 0.41 1.88 5.68
C ASN A 7 -0.52 2.94 6.29
N TRP A 8 -1.80 2.95 5.95
CA TRP A 8 -2.79 3.84 6.57
C TRP A 8 -3.08 3.47 8.01
N ALA A 9 -3.22 2.18 8.32
CA ALA A 9 -3.40 1.72 9.70
C ALA A 9 -2.20 2.14 10.56
N PHE A 10 -0.99 1.87 10.10
CA PHE A 10 0.24 2.28 10.78
C PHE A 10 0.34 3.80 10.95
N GLU A 11 0.08 4.57 9.90
CA GLU A 11 0.14 6.04 9.94
C GLU A 11 -0.91 6.63 10.89
N SER A 12 -2.05 5.99 11.04
CA SER A 12 -3.08 6.38 12.00
C SER A 12 -2.58 6.20 13.43
N VAL A 13 -1.99 5.04 13.75
CA VAL A 13 -1.36 4.76 15.05
C VAL A 13 -0.25 5.77 15.32
N ARG A 14 0.65 5.99 14.36
CA ARG A 14 1.74 6.97 14.50
C ARG A 14 1.22 8.37 14.86
N LYS A 15 0.16 8.82 14.20
CA LYS A 15 -0.45 10.14 14.49
C LYS A 15 -1.05 10.22 15.88
N GLU A 16 -1.66 9.16 16.37
CA GLU A 16 -2.22 9.09 17.71
C GLU A 16 -1.12 9.10 18.76
N GLU A 17 -0.10 8.27 18.62
CA GLU A 17 1.05 8.22 19.50
C GLU A 17 1.80 9.56 19.53
N GLN A 18 1.97 10.20 18.37
CA GLN A 18 2.62 11.50 18.26
C GLN A 18 1.90 12.60 19.08
N LYS A 19 0.58 12.50 19.28
CA LYS A 19 -0.17 13.48 20.11
C LYS A 19 0.18 13.40 21.59
N LYS A 20 0.66 12.24 22.06
CA LYS A 20 1.03 12.00 23.46
C LYS A 20 2.39 12.61 23.82
N PHE A 21 3.22 12.94 22.83
CA PHE A 21 4.56 13.48 23.04
C PHE A 21 4.61 14.99 23.21
N SER A 22 5.67 15.48 23.86
CA SER A 22 6.00 16.91 23.94
C SER A 22 6.15 17.54 22.55
N LYS A 23 6.06 18.87 22.44
CA LYS A 23 6.19 19.59 21.16
C LYS A 23 7.51 19.25 20.42
N THR A 24 8.61 19.08 21.17
CA THR A 24 9.94 18.74 20.62
C THR A 24 9.95 17.33 20.03
N HIS A 25 9.53 16.33 20.80
CA HIS A 25 9.43 14.95 20.34
C HIS A 25 8.44 14.79 19.19
N ARG A 26 7.28 15.48 19.27
CA ARG A 26 6.28 15.48 18.21
C ARG A 26 6.83 15.99 16.87
N ARG A 27 7.69 17.02 16.87
CA ARG A 27 8.35 17.55 15.68
C ARG A 27 9.31 16.52 15.07
N TYR A 28 10.08 15.83 15.90
CA TYR A 28 10.98 14.75 15.47
C TYR A 28 10.22 13.60 14.80
N PHE A 29 9.16 13.11 15.43
CA PHE A 29 8.32 12.05 14.84
C PHE A 29 7.65 12.47 13.52
N LYS A 30 7.22 13.72 13.41
CA LYS A 30 6.64 14.24 12.16
C LYS A 30 7.65 14.22 11.01
N LYS A 31 8.87 14.63 11.24
CA LYS A 31 9.96 14.60 10.25
C LYS A 31 10.36 13.18 9.85
N SER A 32 10.20 12.22 10.76
CA SER A 32 10.62 10.82 10.58
C SER A 32 9.56 9.93 9.94
N ARG A 33 8.41 10.49 9.55
CA ARG A 33 7.32 9.74 8.92
C ARG A 33 7.79 8.82 7.79
N PHE A 34 8.64 9.32 6.91
CA PHE A 34 9.11 8.56 5.75
C PHE A 34 10.02 7.39 6.14
N LEU A 35 10.82 7.53 7.20
CA LEU A 35 11.65 6.45 7.73
C LEU A 35 10.78 5.32 8.28
N LEU A 36 9.76 5.68 9.07
CA LEU A 36 8.84 4.71 9.68
C LEU A 36 7.94 3.99 8.66
N LEU A 37 7.65 4.62 7.51
CA LEU A 37 6.85 4.00 6.44
C LEU A 37 7.71 3.16 5.48
N LYS A 38 9.01 3.47 5.37
CA LYS A 38 9.92 2.69 4.54
C LYS A 38 10.13 1.31 5.17
N ARG A 39 10.36 0.30 4.35
CA ARG A 39 10.72 -1.05 4.80
C ARG A 39 12.02 -0.99 5.61
N PHE A 40 12.03 -1.62 6.79
CA PHE A 40 13.15 -1.54 7.73
C PHE A 40 14.45 -2.10 7.17
N ASP A 41 14.38 -3.17 6.38
CA ASP A 41 15.53 -3.79 5.70
C ASP A 41 16.17 -2.89 4.62
N LYS A 42 15.44 -1.89 4.12
CA LYS A 42 15.92 -0.91 3.12
C LYS A 42 16.43 0.40 3.72
N LEU A 43 16.53 0.47 5.03
CA LEU A 43 17.09 1.61 5.76
C LEU A 43 18.61 1.47 5.90
N THR A 44 19.34 2.60 5.92
CA THR A 44 20.75 2.62 6.34
C THR A 44 20.85 2.38 7.85
N ASP A 45 22.03 2.08 8.35
CA ASP A 45 22.21 1.76 9.78
C ASP A 45 21.89 2.97 10.66
N GLU A 46 22.22 4.19 10.23
CA GLU A 46 21.85 5.43 10.93
C GLU A 46 20.33 5.61 10.95
N GLN A 47 19.66 5.31 9.84
CA GLN A 47 18.19 5.38 9.74
C GLN A 47 17.53 4.34 10.64
N LYS A 48 18.07 3.11 10.71
CA LYS A 48 17.59 2.06 11.63
C LYS A 48 17.72 2.48 13.08
N GLN A 49 18.85 3.09 13.46
CA GLN A 49 19.02 3.62 14.82
C GLN A 49 17.96 4.68 15.14
N GLN A 50 17.70 5.63 14.23
CA GLN A 50 16.66 6.63 14.42
C GLN A 50 15.27 6.02 14.58
N VAL A 51 14.94 5.02 13.76
CA VAL A 51 13.66 4.28 13.87
C VAL A 51 13.58 3.57 15.21
N ASN A 52 14.64 2.86 15.64
CA ASN A 52 14.67 2.14 16.90
C ASN A 52 14.46 3.06 18.11
N ILE A 53 15.07 4.25 18.12
CA ILE A 53 14.83 5.26 19.17
C ILE A 53 13.35 5.65 19.22
N MET A 54 12.71 5.87 18.07
CA MET A 54 11.29 6.21 18.02
C MET A 54 10.38 5.07 18.48
N LEU A 55 10.71 3.83 18.11
CA LEU A 55 9.95 2.66 18.51
C LEU A 55 10.09 2.37 20.01
N TYR A 56 11.28 2.60 20.57
CA TYR A 56 11.53 2.48 22.00
C TYR A 56 10.68 3.47 22.83
N ALA A 57 10.43 4.66 22.28
CA ALA A 57 9.63 5.70 22.96
C ALA A 57 8.13 5.37 23.02
N SER A 58 7.62 4.42 22.23
CA SER A 58 6.21 4.04 22.21
C SER A 58 6.03 2.55 21.92
N PRO A 59 5.67 1.74 22.92
CA PRO A 59 5.37 0.32 22.75
C PRO A 59 4.27 0.08 21.72
N THR A 60 3.20 0.88 21.73
CA THR A 60 2.12 0.78 20.74
C THR A 60 2.61 1.02 19.31
N LEU A 61 3.49 2.01 19.12
CA LEU A 61 4.08 2.27 17.81
C LEU A 61 5.02 1.15 17.38
N SER A 62 5.77 0.57 18.33
CA SER A 62 6.64 -0.58 18.09
C SER A 62 5.85 -1.79 17.61
N THR A 63 4.75 -2.12 18.29
CA THR A 63 3.85 -3.21 17.89
C THR A 63 3.22 -2.96 16.52
N ALA A 64 2.76 -1.74 16.28
CA ALA A 64 2.21 -1.35 14.96
C ALA A 64 3.26 -1.45 13.83
N HIS A 65 4.50 -1.07 14.12
CA HIS A 65 5.61 -1.20 13.17
C HIS A 65 5.93 -2.66 12.88
N PHE A 66 5.93 -3.52 13.90
CA PHE A 66 6.08 -4.97 13.72
C PHE A 66 5.03 -5.52 12.76
N TYR A 67 3.73 -5.25 12.98
CA TYR A 67 2.67 -5.70 12.08
C TYR A 67 2.85 -5.20 10.65
N LYS A 68 3.30 -3.95 10.48
CA LYS A 68 3.59 -3.40 9.15
C LYS A 68 4.74 -4.15 8.47
N GLU A 69 5.86 -4.35 9.18
CA GLU A 69 7.03 -5.03 8.62
C GLU A 69 6.74 -6.50 8.29
N ASP A 70 6.03 -7.19 9.18
CA ASP A 70 5.66 -8.58 8.98
C ASP A 70 4.73 -8.76 7.77
N PHE A 71 3.77 -7.84 7.60
CA PHE A 71 2.96 -7.80 6.39
C PHE A 71 3.80 -7.58 5.11
N LEU A 72 4.80 -6.71 5.17
CA LEU A 72 5.66 -6.44 4.02
C LEU A 72 6.53 -7.65 3.62
N LYS A 73 6.85 -8.55 4.54
CA LYS A 73 7.53 -9.83 4.23
C LYS A 73 6.66 -10.76 3.39
N ILE A 74 5.33 -10.71 3.56
CA ILE A 74 4.40 -11.52 2.76
C ILE A 74 4.53 -11.21 1.26
N LEU A 75 4.92 -9.98 0.91
CA LEU A 75 5.15 -9.57 -0.48
C LEU A 75 6.31 -10.33 -1.15
N ASP A 76 7.21 -10.88 -0.36
CA ASP A 76 8.38 -11.61 -0.85
C ASP A 76 8.07 -13.09 -1.11
N CYS A 77 6.86 -13.56 -0.77
CA CYS A 77 6.41 -14.92 -1.07
C CYS A 77 6.37 -15.13 -2.59
N LYS A 78 6.95 -16.25 -3.03
CA LYS A 78 7.06 -16.59 -4.46
C LYS A 78 5.85 -17.35 -4.99
N ASP A 79 5.12 -18.01 -4.14
CA ASP A 79 3.98 -18.85 -4.48
C ASP A 79 2.74 -18.51 -3.66
N ARG A 80 1.58 -18.92 -4.19
CA ARG A 80 0.28 -18.62 -3.61
C ARG A 80 0.04 -19.32 -2.27
N GLU A 81 0.52 -20.55 -2.08
CA GLU A 81 0.25 -21.31 -0.86
C GLU A 81 1.05 -20.76 0.33
N THR A 82 2.33 -20.43 0.12
CA THR A 82 3.14 -19.75 1.13
C THR A 82 2.55 -18.39 1.49
N ALA A 83 2.13 -17.62 0.48
CA ALA A 83 1.49 -16.32 0.69
C ALA A 83 0.15 -16.46 1.44
N LYS A 84 -0.65 -17.50 1.13
CA LYS A 84 -1.93 -17.78 1.79
C LYS A 84 -1.73 -18.06 3.28
N LYS A 85 -0.78 -18.93 3.61
CA LYS A 85 -0.46 -19.26 5.01
C LYS A 85 -0.02 -18.00 5.76
N ALA A 86 0.99 -17.31 5.26
CA ALA A 86 1.53 -16.09 5.88
C ALA A 86 0.47 -14.99 6.04
N MET A 87 -0.40 -14.81 5.04
CA MET A 87 -1.50 -13.85 5.10
C MET A 87 -2.55 -14.24 6.14
N SER A 88 -2.91 -15.53 6.22
CA SER A 88 -3.88 -16.03 7.21
C SER A 88 -3.36 -15.84 8.63
N ASP A 89 -2.10 -16.16 8.86
CA ASP A 89 -1.45 -15.97 10.16
C ASP A 89 -1.41 -14.49 10.54
N TRP A 90 -1.01 -13.62 9.60
CA TRP A 90 -0.98 -12.18 9.81
C TRP A 90 -2.38 -11.61 10.11
N ILE A 91 -3.41 -12.02 9.36
CA ILE A 91 -4.80 -11.60 9.58
C ILE A 91 -5.26 -12.01 10.99
N ASN A 92 -4.97 -13.24 11.41
CA ASN A 92 -5.34 -13.72 12.73
C ASN A 92 -4.66 -12.90 13.84
N TRP A 93 -3.37 -12.66 13.74
CA TRP A 93 -2.62 -11.85 14.72
C TRP A 93 -3.12 -10.41 14.77
N ALA A 94 -3.29 -9.78 13.61
CA ALA A 94 -3.76 -8.39 13.53
C ALA A 94 -5.23 -8.23 13.95
N TYR A 95 -6.07 -9.26 13.77
CA TYR A 95 -7.45 -9.26 14.21
C TYR A 95 -7.58 -9.34 15.75
N ASN A 96 -6.67 -10.06 16.39
CA ASN A 96 -6.66 -10.29 17.84
C ASN A 96 -5.72 -9.32 18.59
N CYS A 97 -5.18 -8.31 17.93
CA CYS A 97 -4.31 -7.32 18.58
C CYS A 97 -5.12 -6.19 19.23
N ASP A 98 -4.51 -5.52 20.22
CA ASP A 98 -5.12 -4.38 20.93
C ASP A 98 -5.06 -3.05 20.18
N ILE A 99 -4.76 -3.08 18.86
CA ILE A 99 -4.64 -1.87 18.03
C ILE A 99 -5.83 -1.80 17.06
N PRO A 100 -6.86 -0.97 17.34
CA PRO A 100 -8.11 -0.94 16.55
C PRO A 100 -7.90 -0.69 15.05
N GLN A 101 -6.86 0.08 14.68
CA GLN A 101 -6.52 0.36 13.29
C GLN A 101 -6.07 -0.90 12.54
N PHE A 102 -5.32 -1.78 13.19
CA PHE A 102 -4.89 -3.05 12.62
C PHE A 102 -6.02 -4.09 12.62
N VAL A 103 -6.89 -4.12 13.64
CA VAL A 103 -8.10 -4.94 13.62
C VAL A 103 -8.99 -4.58 12.42
N LYS A 104 -9.21 -3.30 12.15
CA LYS A 104 -9.95 -2.83 10.98
C LYS A 104 -9.24 -3.20 9.66
N CYS A 105 -7.92 -3.09 9.64
CA CYS A 105 -7.11 -3.49 8.48
C CYS A 105 -7.24 -4.99 8.21
N ALA A 106 -7.14 -5.84 9.24
CA ALA A 106 -7.30 -7.29 9.13
C ALA A 106 -8.67 -7.70 8.58
N LYS A 107 -9.76 -7.08 9.04
CA LYS A 107 -11.11 -7.27 8.48
C LYS A 107 -11.15 -6.95 6.98
N THR A 108 -10.51 -5.85 6.57
CA THR A 108 -10.41 -5.48 5.16
C THR A 108 -9.62 -6.52 4.37
N MET A 109 -8.48 -7.00 4.88
CA MET A 109 -7.67 -8.03 4.22
C MET A 109 -8.41 -9.36 4.10
N MET A 110 -9.17 -9.75 5.12
CA MET A 110 -10.02 -10.95 5.10
C MET A 110 -11.03 -10.89 3.95
N ASN A 111 -11.73 -9.78 3.79
CA ASN A 111 -12.71 -9.59 2.72
C ASN A 111 -12.10 -9.64 1.32
N TRP A 112 -10.83 -9.26 1.16
CA TRP A 112 -10.13 -9.22 -0.12
C TRP A 112 -9.12 -10.34 -0.30
N LEU A 113 -9.07 -11.33 0.61
CA LEU A 113 -8.04 -12.37 0.66
C LEU A 113 -7.88 -13.10 -0.67
N THR A 114 -8.97 -13.56 -1.27
CA THR A 114 -8.93 -14.25 -2.57
C THR A 114 -8.32 -13.37 -3.67
N GLY A 115 -8.74 -12.10 -3.74
CA GLY A 115 -8.19 -11.14 -4.72
C GLY A 115 -6.70 -10.85 -4.49
N ILE A 116 -6.28 -10.76 -3.23
CA ILE A 116 -4.87 -10.56 -2.87
C ILE A 116 -4.04 -11.79 -3.29
N LEU A 117 -4.52 -13.00 -2.97
CA LEU A 117 -3.81 -14.24 -3.29
C LEU A 117 -3.70 -14.49 -4.81
N ASN A 118 -4.65 -14.02 -5.59
CA ASN A 118 -4.55 -14.10 -7.05
C ASN A 118 -3.37 -13.29 -7.61
N SER A 119 -2.88 -12.27 -6.91
CA SER A 119 -1.70 -11.51 -7.33
C SER A 119 -0.39 -12.32 -7.23
N PHE A 120 -0.39 -13.43 -6.49
CA PHE A 120 0.77 -14.34 -6.37
C PHE A 120 0.75 -15.48 -7.39
N THR A 121 -0.35 -15.65 -8.13
CA THR A 121 -0.46 -16.71 -9.17
C THR A 121 -0.16 -16.20 -10.58
N THR A 122 -0.25 -14.89 -10.78
CA THR A 122 -0.10 -14.29 -12.11
C THR A 122 1.07 -13.30 -12.07
N ALA A 123 2.00 -13.48 -13.01
CA ALA A 123 3.07 -12.49 -13.26
C ALA A 123 2.54 -11.15 -13.82
N ILE A 124 1.22 -10.98 -13.89
CA ILE A 124 0.56 -9.79 -14.41
C ILE A 124 0.61 -8.69 -13.36
N THR A 125 1.45 -7.72 -13.59
CA THR A 125 1.49 -6.50 -12.79
C THR A 125 0.32 -5.58 -13.17
N ASN A 126 -0.18 -4.80 -12.21
CA ASN A 126 -1.18 -3.75 -12.46
C ASN A 126 -0.66 -2.61 -13.38
N GLY A 127 0.61 -2.68 -13.78
CA GLY A 127 1.27 -1.63 -14.55
C GLY A 127 0.57 -1.34 -15.88
N PHE A 128 0.09 -2.37 -16.58
CA PHE A 128 -0.67 -2.18 -17.82
C PHE A 128 -1.99 -1.42 -17.55
N THR A 129 -2.76 -1.86 -16.56
CA THR A 129 -4.03 -1.21 -16.18
C THR A 129 -3.80 0.22 -15.69
N GLU A 130 -2.76 0.46 -14.89
CA GLU A 130 -2.37 1.79 -14.43
C GLU A 130 -1.94 2.69 -15.60
N GLY A 131 -1.18 2.13 -16.55
CA GLY A 131 -0.81 2.82 -17.79
C GLY A 131 -2.03 3.23 -18.61
N CYS A 132 -2.99 2.30 -18.80
CA CYS A 132 -4.26 2.58 -19.48
C CYS A 132 -5.06 3.67 -18.74
N ASN A 133 -5.20 3.56 -17.44
CA ASN A 133 -5.91 4.55 -16.63
C ASN A 133 -5.25 5.93 -16.68
N ASN A 134 -3.93 6.01 -16.70
CA ASN A 134 -3.21 7.27 -16.85
C ASN A 134 -3.44 7.89 -18.24
N LYS A 135 -3.41 7.12 -19.31
CA LYS A 135 -3.75 7.59 -20.67
C LYS A 135 -5.17 8.15 -20.73
N ILE A 136 -6.14 7.45 -20.12
CA ILE A 136 -7.53 7.94 -20.04
C ILE A 136 -7.63 9.25 -19.25
N LYS A 137 -6.91 9.38 -18.14
CA LYS A 137 -6.85 10.63 -17.37
C LYS A 137 -6.26 11.79 -18.18
N VAL A 138 -5.19 11.52 -18.93
CA VAL A 138 -4.58 12.52 -19.83
C VAL A 138 -5.57 12.94 -20.93
N LEU A 139 -6.24 11.97 -21.57
CA LEU A 139 -7.27 12.24 -22.57
C LEU A 139 -8.38 13.15 -22.02
N LYS A 140 -8.87 12.84 -20.81
CA LYS A 140 -9.89 13.65 -20.13
C LYS A 140 -9.38 15.07 -19.84
N ARG A 141 -8.14 15.23 -19.42
CA ARG A 141 -7.52 16.51 -19.11
C ARG A 141 -7.35 17.38 -20.35
N ASN A 142 -6.82 16.79 -21.43
CA ASN A 142 -6.58 17.51 -22.69
C ASN A 142 -7.88 17.98 -23.37
N ALA A 143 -8.99 17.33 -23.08
CA ALA A 143 -10.32 17.74 -23.57
C ALA A 143 -11.06 18.66 -22.59
N TYR A 144 -10.41 19.16 -21.53
CA TYR A 144 -11.05 19.94 -20.46
C TYR A 144 -12.30 19.27 -19.86
N GLY A 145 -12.36 17.95 -19.94
CA GLY A 145 -13.49 17.12 -19.55
C GLY A 145 -14.40 16.72 -20.70
N PHE A 146 -15.34 15.81 -20.43
CA PHE A 146 -16.33 15.35 -21.39
C PHE A 146 -17.72 15.44 -20.76
N ARG A 147 -18.64 16.15 -21.41
CA ARG A 147 -20.06 16.22 -20.98
C ARG A 147 -20.86 15.00 -21.44
N ASN A 148 -20.41 14.32 -22.51
CA ASN A 148 -21.12 13.17 -23.09
C ASN A 148 -20.26 11.91 -22.92
N PHE A 149 -20.75 10.95 -22.12
CA PHE A 149 -20.06 9.70 -21.83
C PHE A 149 -19.85 8.84 -23.10
N LYS A 150 -20.81 8.80 -24.02
CA LYS A 150 -20.71 8.00 -25.25
C LYS A 150 -19.56 8.49 -26.13
N ARG A 151 -19.41 9.81 -26.28
CA ARG A 151 -18.29 10.42 -27.02
C ARG A 151 -16.95 10.13 -26.32
N PHE A 152 -16.91 10.22 -24.99
CA PHE A 152 -15.73 9.90 -24.21
C PHE A 152 -15.31 8.45 -24.38
N ARG A 153 -16.25 7.51 -24.22
CA ARG A 153 -16.04 6.07 -24.46
C ARG A 153 -15.47 5.80 -25.87
N ASN A 154 -16.09 6.36 -26.91
CA ASN A 154 -15.66 6.15 -28.29
C ASN A 154 -14.23 6.67 -28.49
N ARG A 155 -13.86 7.78 -27.92
CA ARG A 155 -12.52 8.34 -28.01
C ARG A 155 -11.46 7.48 -27.29
N ILE A 156 -11.83 6.89 -26.15
CA ILE A 156 -10.99 5.91 -25.45
C ILE A 156 -10.77 4.68 -26.35
N LEU A 157 -11.82 4.10 -26.87
CA LEU A 157 -11.74 2.91 -27.72
C LEU A 157 -10.88 3.16 -28.95
N HIS A 158 -11.06 4.29 -29.62
CA HIS A 158 -10.26 4.69 -30.79
C HIS A 158 -8.77 4.86 -30.42
N MET A 159 -8.46 5.48 -29.28
CA MET A 159 -7.08 5.65 -28.82
C MET A 159 -6.35 4.30 -28.60
N PHE A 160 -7.05 3.32 -28.04
CA PHE A 160 -6.46 2.00 -27.80
C PHE A 160 -6.42 1.12 -29.04
N ALA A 161 -7.44 1.17 -29.91
CA ALA A 161 -7.46 0.46 -31.20
C ALA A 161 -6.33 0.89 -32.14
N TYR A 162 -6.07 2.19 -32.23
CA TYR A 162 -4.97 2.74 -33.06
C TYR A 162 -3.58 2.29 -32.59
N GLN A 163 -3.39 2.09 -31.28
CA GLN A 163 -2.12 1.60 -30.73
C GLN A 163 -1.88 0.11 -31.00
N SER A 164 -2.96 -0.70 -30.98
CA SER A 164 -2.86 -2.13 -31.31
C SER A 164 -2.44 -2.33 -32.77
N GLN A 165 -2.91 -1.51 -33.70
CA GLN A 165 -2.53 -1.59 -35.09
C GLN A 165 -1.06 -1.20 -35.35
N LYS A 166 -0.51 -0.21 -34.63
CA LYS A 166 0.91 0.16 -34.73
C LYS A 166 1.87 -0.92 -34.21
N GLN A 167 1.46 -1.70 -33.25
CA GLN A 167 2.30 -2.80 -32.71
C GLN A 167 2.27 -4.07 -33.59
N ALA A 168 1.27 -4.22 -34.46
CA ALA A 168 1.15 -5.32 -35.40
C ALA A 168 1.93 -5.09 -36.72
N THR A 169 2.47 -3.89 -36.92
CA THR A 169 3.15 -3.48 -38.17
C THR A 169 4.70 -3.34 -37.98
N VAL A 170 5.24 -3.76 -36.85
CA VAL A 170 6.68 -3.85 -36.54
C VAL A 170 7.03 -5.30 -36.25
#